data_b9f946e7720b7981024c6f8a357eec5d
#
_entry.id   b9f946e7720b7981024c6f8a357eec5d
#
_cell.length_a   1.000
_cell.length_b   1.000
_cell.length_c   1.000
_cell.angle_alpha   90.00
_cell.angle_beta   90.00
_cell.angle_gamma   90.00
#
_symmetry.space_group_name_H-M   'P 1'
#
loop_
_entity.id
_entity.type
_entity.pdbx_description
1 polymer ?
#
loop_
_entity_poly.entity_id
_entity_poly.type
_entity_poly.pdbx_seq_one_letter_code
_entity_poly.pdbx_strand_id
1 'polypeptide(L)'
;MKKSVFILALGTLCAATASANFYVQGDLGYSKLKFEDVSKSKFSPSLAVGYKFDDFRLALDYSHYGKLTHTEQESATIPNTAGHQTVYGPEKYSLKVTSWGLSALYDFNFGTEIKPYVGMRLSQNHFKSTLDFKAPGYSEYRSTKVHKLGYGFLAGAQYALVKNVSLNAGIEYNRLGKIDGVKINQYGAKVGLRYDF
;
A
#
# COMPACT_ATOMS: atom_id res chain seq x y z
N MET A 1 -15.74 21.07 1.17
CA MET A 1 -15.18 21.44 -0.14
C MET A 1 -14.06 20.50 -0.66
N LYS A 2 -13.44 19.62 0.15
CA LYS A 2 -12.35 18.71 -0.32
C LYS A 2 -12.83 17.44 -1.06
N LYS A 3 -14.09 17.05 -0.95
CA LYS A 3 -14.63 15.84 -1.59
C LYS A 3 -15.05 16.05 -3.05
N SER A 4 -15.44 17.29 -3.42
CA SER A 4 -15.87 17.62 -4.79
C SER A 4 -14.70 17.73 -5.78
N VAL A 5 -13.51 18.08 -5.31
CA VAL A 5 -12.29 18.17 -6.14
C VAL A 5 -11.82 16.80 -6.62
N PHE A 6 -12.03 15.76 -5.78
CA PHE A 6 -11.66 14.39 -6.12
C PHE A 6 -12.54 13.79 -7.23
N ILE A 7 -13.83 14.09 -7.21
CA ILE A 7 -14.79 13.65 -8.24
C ILE A 7 -14.54 14.36 -9.56
N LEU A 8 -14.16 15.65 -9.51
CA LEU A 8 -13.84 16.43 -10.71
C LEU A 8 -12.53 15.92 -11.36
N ALA A 9 -11.52 15.55 -10.55
CA ALA A 9 -10.27 15.00 -11.05
C ALA A 9 -10.44 13.61 -11.71
N LEU A 10 -11.34 12.76 -11.18
CA LEU A 10 -11.70 11.50 -11.84
C LEU A 10 -12.46 11.77 -13.16
N GLY A 11 -13.37 12.73 -13.17
CA GLY A 11 -14.15 13.10 -14.37
C GLY A 11 -13.29 13.67 -15.51
N THR A 12 -12.27 14.45 -15.20
CA THR A 12 -11.33 14.99 -16.20
C THR A 12 -10.34 13.96 -16.73
N LEU A 13 -9.95 12.95 -15.94
CA LEU A 13 -9.19 11.81 -16.45
C LEU A 13 -10.03 11.02 -17.48
N CYS A 14 -11.31 10.83 -17.27
CA CYS A 14 -12.18 10.15 -18.23
C CYS A 14 -12.35 10.90 -19.56
N ALA A 15 -12.24 12.22 -19.56
CA ALA A 15 -12.38 13.03 -20.80
C ALA A 15 -11.11 13.09 -21.65
N ALA A 16 -9.94 12.84 -21.06
CA ALA A 16 -8.65 12.84 -21.77
C ALA A 16 -8.28 11.51 -22.42
N THR A 17 -9.08 10.45 -22.21
CA THR A 17 -8.79 9.07 -22.61
C THR A 17 -9.53 8.60 -23.86
N ALA A 18 -9.73 9.46 -24.85
CA ALA A 18 -10.16 9.02 -26.17
C ALA A 18 -9.10 8.19 -26.94
N SER A 19 -8.04 7.77 -26.27
CA SER A 19 -7.02 6.86 -26.77
C SER A 19 -7.23 5.48 -26.13
N ALA A 20 -7.55 4.50 -26.94
CA ALA A 20 -7.98 3.12 -26.60
C ALA A 20 -7.00 2.27 -25.77
N ASN A 21 -6.02 2.86 -25.12
CA ASN A 21 -4.92 2.17 -24.45
C ASN A 21 -4.76 2.50 -22.96
N PHE A 22 -5.54 3.43 -22.40
CA PHE A 22 -5.50 3.71 -20.97
C PHE A 22 -6.41 2.76 -20.20
N TYR A 23 -6.04 2.50 -18.95
CA TYR A 23 -6.91 1.74 -18.04
C TYR A 23 -6.82 2.26 -16.62
N VAL A 24 -7.87 1.97 -15.84
CA VAL A 24 -7.89 2.12 -14.40
C VAL A 24 -8.15 0.76 -13.76
N GLN A 25 -7.54 0.49 -12.61
CA GLN A 25 -7.67 -0.76 -11.91
C GLN A 25 -7.81 -0.51 -10.41
N GLY A 26 -8.79 -1.16 -9.79
CA GLY A 26 -8.95 -1.18 -8.35
C GLY A 26 -8.81 -2.60 -7.83
N ASP A 27 -7.94 -2.81 -6.86
CA ASP A 27 -7.71 -4.13 -6.27
C ASP A 27 -7.96 -4.11 -4.76
N LEU A 28 -8.48 -5.23 -4.28
CA LEU A 28 -8.57 -5.59 -2.88
C LEU A 28 -7.56 -6.71 -2.63
N GLY A 29 -6.61 -6.45 -1.73
CA GLY A 29 -5.55 -7.39 -1.42
C GLY A 29 -5.51 -7.79 0.04
N TYR A 30 -4.79 -8.86 0.29
CA TYR A 30 -4.39 -9.30 1.61
C TYR A 30 -2.87 -9.42 1.62
N SER A 31 -2.23 -8.58 2.43
CA SER A 31 -0.77 -8.45 2.45
C SER A 31 -0.20 -8.87 3.79
N LYS A 32 0.85 -9.69 3.75
CA LYS A 32 1.67 -10.07 4.89
C LYS A 32 2.96 -9.24 4.86
N LEU A 33 3.11 -8.37 5.85
CA LEU A 33 4.34 -7.63 6.10
C LEU A 33 5.25 -8.47 7.01
N LYS A 34 6.49 -8.70 6.58
CA LYS A 34 7.50 -9.43 7.33
C LYS A 34 8.64 -8.49 7.71
N PHE A 35 8.91 -8.42 9.03
CA PHE A 35 10.00 -7.70 9.68
C PHE A 35 10.82 -8.73 10.45
N GLU A 36 11.95 -9.19 9.91
CA GLU A 36 12.73 -10.30 10.50
C GLU A 36 11.84 -11.46 10.98
N ASP A 37 11.64 -11.60 12.30
CA ASP A 37 10.87 -12.68 12.91
C ASP A 37 9.38 -12.33 13.13
N VAL A 38 9.00 -11.08 12.96
CA VAL A 38 7.60 -10.65 13.14
C VAL A 38 6.90 -10.54 11.80
N SER A 39 5.74 -11.15 11.69
CA SER A 39 4.88 -11.02 10.52
C SER A 39 3.46 -10.61 10.91
N LYS A 40 2.91 -9.65 10.18
CA LYS A 40 1.53 -9.15 10.37
C LYS A 40 0.83 -9.10 9.03
N SER A 41 -0.36 -9.64 8.99
CA SER A 41 -1.20 -9.64 7.79
C SER A 41 -2.29 -8.58 7.90
N LYS A 42 -2.55 -7.87 6.80
CA LYS A 42 -3.56 -6.80 6.73
C LYS A 42 -4.21 -6.76 5.36
N PHE A 43 -5.45 -6.26 5.36
CA PHE A 43 -6.15 -5.86 4.16
C PHE A 43 -5.42 -4.70 3.46
N SER A 44 -5.21 -4.82 2.16
CA SER A 44 -4.38 -3.89 1.37
C SER A 44 -5.07 -3.50 0.07
N PRO A 45 -5.95 -2.49 0.09
CA PRO A 45 -6.52 -1.94 -1.12
C PRO A 45 -5.47 -1.20 -1.94
N SER A 46 -5.61 -1.25 -3.27
CA SER A 46 -4.79 -0.48 -4.21
C SER A 46 -5.60 0.06 -5.37
N LEU A 47 -5.10 1.15 -5.94
CA LEU A 47 -5.62 1.76 -7.15
C LEU A 47 -4.46 1.95 -8.11
N ALA A 48 -4.69 1.71 -9.39
CA ALA A 48 -3.72 1.91 -10.44
C ALA A 48 -4.35 2.61 -11.65
N VAL A 49 -3.55 3.40 -12.32
CA VAL A 49 -3.80 3.91 -13.66
C VAL A 49 -2.67 3.48 -14.56
N GLY A 50 -2.96 3.08 -15.77
CA GLY A 50 -1.92 2.56 -16.64
C GLY A 50 -2.22 2.78 -18.12
N TYR A 51 -1.19 2.47 -18.90
CA TYR A 51 -1.23 2.51 -20.35
C TYR A 51 -0.76 1.17 -20.89
N LYS A 52 -1.46 0.67 -21.89
CA LYS A 52 -1.18 -0.61 -22.55
C LYS A 52 -0.53 -0.35 -23.92
N PHE A 53 0.61 -1.02 -24.18
CA PHE A 53 1.32 -1.06 -25.45
C PHE A 53 1.31 -2.51 -25.94
N ASP A 54 0.35 -2.90 -26.74
CA ASP A 54 0.18 -4.29 -27.17
C ASP A 54 0.16 -5.26 -25.96
N ASP A 55 1.22 -6.03 -25.78
CA ASP A 55 1.37 -6.97 -24.67
C ASP A 55 2.08 -6.37 -23.45
N PHE A 56 2.59 -5.13 -23.52
CA PHE A 56 3.20 -4.44 -22.40
C PHE A 56 2.25 -3.46 -21.75
N ARG A 57 2.38 -3.30 -20.44
CA ARG A 57 1.66 -2.29 -19.66
C ARG A 57 2.61 -1.55 -18.75
N LEU A 58 2.43 -0.22 -18.68
CA LEU A 58 2.99 0.61 -17.63
C LEU A 58 1.88 1.08 -16.72
N ALA A 59 2.07 1.01 -15.43
CA ALA A 59 1.09 1.42 -14.43
C ALA A 59 1.71 2.22 -13.31
N LEU A 60 1.04 3.29 -12.92
CA LEU A 60 1.28 4.01 -11.67
C LEU A 60 0.24 3.54 -10.66
N ASP A 61 0.67 3.10 -9.50
CA ASP A 61 -0.23 2.59 -8.46
C ASP A 61 0.00 3.26 -7.11
N TYR A 62 -1.07 3.27 -6.32
CA TYR A 62 -1.06 3.58 -4.90
C TYR A 62 -1.59 2.39 -4.12
N SER A 63 -0.81 1.91 -3.17
CA SER A 63 -1.15 0.77 -2.32
C SER A 63 -1.13 1.16 -0.85
N HIS A 64 -2.14 0.70 -0.09
CA HIS A 64 -2.24 0.88 1.34
C HIS A 64 -2.08 -0.46 2.04
N TYR A 65 -0.92 -0.72 2.65
CA TYR A 65 -0.61 -2.00 3.33
C TYR A 65 -1.15 -2.08 4.77
N GLY A 66 -2.03 -1.14 5.15
CA GLY A 66 -2.70 -1.15 6.43
C GLY A 66 -1.97 -0.38 7.54
N LYS A 67 -2.56 -0.43 8.72
CA LYS A 67 -2.04 0.14 9.96
C LYS A 67 -1.84 -0.98 10.97
N LEU A 68 -0.61 -1.16 11.42
CA LEU A 68 -0.28 -2.04 12.54
C LEU A 68 -0.37 -1.23 13.82
N THR A 69 -1.08 -1.72 14.81
CA THR A 69 -1.20 -1.09 16.12
C THR A 69 -0.84 -2.10 17.19
N HIS A 70 0.01 -1.69 18.11
CA HIS A 70 0.38 -2.43 19.30
C HIS A 70 0.16 -1.52 20.50
N THR A 71 -0.34 -2.07 21.59
CA THR A 71 -0.59 -1.31 22.83
C THR A 71 0.01 -2.10 23.98
N GLU A 72 0.87 -1.45 24.74
CA GLU A 72 1.50 -2.00 25.94
C GLU A 72 1.26 -1.06 27.11
N GLN A 73 1.38 -1.60 28.33
CA GLN A 73 1.40 -0.79 29.55
C GLN A 73 2.85 -0.41 29.84
N GLU A 74 3.11 0.87 29.82
CA GLU A 74 4.44 1.43 30.05
C GLU A 74 4.43 2.40 31.23
N SER A 75 5.61 2.70 31.74
CA SER A 75 5.81 3.66 32.82
C SER A 75 6.69 4.82 32.36
N ALA A 76 6.34 6.02 32.77
CA ALA A 76 7.16 7.21 32.59
C ALA A 76 7.52 7.81 33.93
N THR A 77 8.76 8.25 34.10
CA THR A 77 9.21 8.98 35.29
C THR A 77 9.12 10.47 34.98
N ILE A 78 8.27 11.17 35.72
CA ILE A 78 8.05 12.61 35.57
C ILE A 78 8.58 13.36 36.79
N PRO A 79 9.14 14.59 36.62
CA PRO A 79 9.52 15.45 37.74
C PRO A 79 8.29 15.86 38.55
N ASN A 80 8.40 15.84 39.87
CA ASN A 80 7.40 16.34 40.82
C ASN A 80 8.09 17.25 41.81
N THR A 81 7.32 18.06 42.53
CA THR A 81 7.79 18.97 43.59
C THR A 81 8.58 18.28 44.74
N ALA A 82 8.36 16.98 44.92
CA ALA A 82 9.07 16.14 45.89
C ALA A 82 10.17 15.25 45.26
N GLY A 83 10.54 15.47 43.96
CA GLY A 83 11.55 14.69 43.26
C GLY A 83 11.03 14.09 41.94
N HIS A 84 10.92 12.77 41.87
CA HIS A 84 10.44 12.04 40.65
C HIS A 84 9.27 11.15 41.01
N GLN A 85 8.27 11.12 40.14
CA GLN A 85 7.11 10.25 40.25
C GLN A 85 7.04 9.34 39.04
N THR A 86 6.86 8.03 39.25
CA THR A 86 6.58 7.08 38.16
C THR A 86 5.07 7.00 37.92
N VAL A 87 4.65 7.26 36.69
CA VAL A 87 3.26 7.14 36.25
C VAL A 87 3.15 6.02 35.25
N TYR A 88 2.07 5.25 35.32
CA TYR A 88 1.78 4.13 34.42
C TYR A 88 0.64 4.49 33.48
N GLY A 89 0.76 4.08 32.23
CA GLY A 89 -0.29 4.32 31.25
C GLY A 89 -0.14 3.48 30.00
N PRO A 90 -1.20 3.40 29.16
CA PRO A 90 -1.12 2.72 27.87
C PRO A 90 -0.24 3.50 26.89
N GLU A 91 0.74 2.80 26.35
CA GLU A 91 1.56 3.27 25.22
C GLU A 91 1.08 2.58 23.94
N LYS A 92 0.66 3.38 22.96
CA LYS A 92 0.13 2.92 21.70
C LYS A 92 1.09 3.20 20.55
N TYR A 93 1.70 2.15 20.07
CA TYR A 93 2.49 2.17 18.84
C TYR A 93 1.61 1.92 17.62
N SER A 94 1.78 2.74 16.59
CA SER A 94 1.09 2.56 15.32
C SER A 94 2.06 2.73 14.17
N LEU A 95 2.11 1.76 13.27
CA LEU A 95 2.87 1.83 12.03
C LEU A 95 1.90 1.76 10.84
N LYS A 96 1.84 2.83 10.06
CA LYS A 96 1.09 2.91 8.81
C LYS A 96 2.06 2.81 7.64
N VAL A 97 1.75 1.92 6.68
CA VAL A 97 2.57 1.72 5.47
C VAL A 97 1.73 2.02 4.25
N THR A 98 2.22 2.94 3.42
CA THR A 98 1.65 3.28 2.12
C THR A 98 2.74 3.31 1.07
N SER A 99 2.39 3.07 -0.18
CA SER A 99 3.34 2.93 -1.28
C SER A 99 2.80 3.53 -2.56
N TRP A 100 3.62 4.30 -3.24
CA TRP A 100 3.46 4.65 -4.65
C TRP A 100 4.38 3.77 -5.47
N GLY A 101 3.89 3.21 -6.56
CA GLY A 101 4.64 2.31 -7.42
C GLY A 101 4.51 2.65 -8.88
N LEU A 102 5.59 2.38 -9.61
CA LEU A 102 5.62 2.33 -11.07
C LEU A 102 5.89 0.88 -11.46
N SER A 103 4.97 0.28 -12.21
CA SER A 103 5.04 -1.11 -12.63
C SER A 103 5.14 -1.22 -14.14
N ALA A 104 5.98 -2.13 -14.59
CA ALA A 104 6.04 -2.61 -15.97
C ALA A 104 5.57 -4.08 -15.98
N LEU A 105 4.59 -4.39 -16.80
CA LEU A 105 3.98 -5.72 -16.86
C LEU A 105 3.98 -6.21 -18.31
N TYR A 106 4.06 -7.51 -18.47
CA TYR A 106 3.93 -8.21 -19.74
C TYR A 106 2.75 -9.19 -19.66
N ASP A 107 1.81 -9.06 -20.59
CA ASP A 107 0.62 -9.90 -20.71
C ASP A 107 0.88 -11.00 -21.75
N PHE A 108 0.76 -12.27 -21.34
CA PHE A 108 0.89 -13.38 -22.26
C PHE A 108 -0.43 -13.62 -22.98
N ASN A 109 -0.43 -13.53 -24.30
CA ASN A 109 -1.62 -13.78 -25.11
C ASN A 109 -1.56 -15.17 -25.73
N PHE A 110 -2.23 -16.13 -25.12
CA PHE A 110 -2.35 -17.51 -25.62
C PHE A 110 -3.61 -17.75 -26.46
N GLY A 111 -4.31 -16.69 -26.88
CA GLY A 111 -5.57 -16.81 -27.62
C GLY A 111 -6.74 -17.25 -26.74
N THR A 112 -6.62 -17.19 -25.43
CA THR A 112 -7.67 -17.55 -24.46
C THR A 112 -8.23 -16.30 -23.77
N GLU A 113 -9.41 -16.43 -23.14
CA GLU A 113 -10.01 -15.36 -22.34
C GLU A 113 -9.20 -15.02 -21.08
N ILE A 114 -8.36 -15.96 -20.63
CA ILE A 114 -7.45 -15.76 -19.52
C ILE A 114 -6.10 -15.32 -20.06
N LYS A 115 -5.63 -14.15 -19.62
CA LYS A 115 -4.33 -13.58 -19.98
C LYS A 115 -3.44 -13.55 -18.74
N PRO A 116 -2.51 -14.51 -18.60
CA PRO A 116 -1.50 -14.43 -17.54
C PRO A 116 -0.60 -13.21 -17.73
N TYR A 117 -0.04 -12.71 -16.65
CA TYR A 117 0.93 -11.63 -16.70
C TYR A 117 2.02 -11.80 -15.66
N VAL A 118 3.16 -11.20 -15.93
CA VAL A 118 4.25 -10.99 -14.98
C VAL A 118 4.69 -9.54 -15.04
N GLY A 119 5.26 -9.05 -13.96
CA GLY A 119 5.74 -7.67 -13.93
C GLY A 119 6.73 -7.38 -12.84
N MET A 120 7.39 -6.23 -12.99
CA MET A 120 8.29 -5.65 -12.01
C MET A 120 7.71 -4.32 -11.53
N ARG A 121 7.97 -3.98 -10.28
CA ARG A 121 7.50 -2.76 -9.63
C ARG A 121 8.65 -2.05 -8.95
N LEU A 122 8.80 -0.75 -9.20
CA LEU A 122 9.61 0.16 -8.40
C LEU A 122 8.70 0.99 -7.53
N SER A 123 9.04 1.19 -6.27
CA SER A 123 8.15 1.86 -5.35
C SER A 123 8.84 2.83 -4.42
N GLN A 124 8.11 3.89 -4.06
CA GLN A 124 8.43 4.78 -2.97
C GLN A 124 7.49 4.49 -1.80
N ASN A 125 8.04 3.96 -0.72
CA ASN A 125 7.30 3.50 0.44
C ASN A 125 7.37 4.51 1.56
N HIS A 126 6.22 4.82 2.16
CA HIS A 126 6.05 5.78 3.24
C HIS A 126 5.67 5.03 4.51
N PHE A 127 6.56 5.06 5.47
CA PHE A 127 6.35 4.51 6.81
C PHE A 127 6.06 5.66 7.77
N LYS A 128 4.88 5.64 8.39
CA LYS A 128 4.51 6.58 9.44
C LYS A 128 4.38 5.83 10.75
N SER A 129 5.36 6.00 11.63
CA SER A 129 5.33 5.52 13.00
C SER A 129 4.74 6.59 13.91
N THR A 130 3.87 6.19 14.81
CA THR A 130 3.26 7.08 15.81
C THR A 130 3.28 6.39 17.15
N LEU A 131 3.80 7.09 18.16
CA LEU A 131 3.77 6.71 19.55
C LEU A 131 2.84 7.67 20.28
N ASP A 132 1.90 7.15 21.03
CA ASP A 132 0.91 7.89 21.84
C ASP A 132 0.91 7.26 23.24
N PHE A 133 1.58 7.91 24.19
CA PHE A 133 1.61 7.52 25.60
C PHE A 133 0.71 8.45 26.39
N LYS A 134 -0.14 7.89 27.26
CA LYS A 134 -1.06 8.64 28.10
C LYS A 134 -1.05 8.10 29.51
N ALA A 135 -0.68 8.94 30.45
CA ALA A 135 -0.76 8.67 31.88
C ALA A 135 -1.40 9.86 32.62
N PRO A 136 -1.91 9.69 33.84
CA PRO A 136 -2.45 10.80 34.62
C PRO A 136 -1.44 11.93 34.78
N GLY A 137 -1.81 13.13 34.29
CA GLY A 137 -0.95 14.31 34.32
C GLY A 137 0.20 14.36 33.32
N TYR A 138 0.35 13.34 32.43
CA TYR A 138 1.41 13.28 31.43
C TYR A 138 0.94 12.64 30.12
N SER A 139 1.27 13.28 29.00
CA SER A 139 1.02 12.70 27.68
C SER A 139 2.20 12.98 26.75
N GLU A 140 2.62 11.98 26.01
CA GLU A 140 3.67 12.09 25.00
C GLU A 140 3.16 11.60 23.66
N TYR A 141 3.35 12.43 22.62
CA TYR A 141 3.01 12.10 21.25
C TYR A 141 4.23 12.31 20.34
N ARG A 142 4.68 11.23 19.71
CA ARG A 142 5.75 11.28 18.70
C ARG A 142 5.27 10.73 17.38
N SER A 143 5.62 11.39 16.30
CA SER A 143 5.32 10.91 14.94
C SER A 143 6.55 11.05 14.06
N THR A 144 7.01 9.92 13.54
CA THR A 144 8.17 9.85 12.64
C THR A 144 7.71 9.34 11.28
N LYS A 145 8.21 9.98 10.21
CA LYS A 145 7.95 9.58 8.83
C LYS A 145 9.26 9.22 8.16
N VAL A 146 9.30 8.05 7.54
CA VAL A 146 10.47 7.56 6.80
C VAL A 146 10.03 7.18 5.38
N HIS A 147 10.84 7.58 4.40
CA HIS A 147 10.63 7.25 3.00
C HIS A 147 11.72 6.29 2.55
N LYS A 148 11.36 5.22 1.87
CA LYS A 148 12.30 4.22 1.35
C LYS A 148 11.91 3.83 -0.07
N LEU A 149 12.92 3.68 -0.92
CA LEU A 149 12.75 3.06 -2.22
C LEU A 149 12.67 1.54 -2.05
N GLY A 150 11.84 0.92 -2.86
CA GLY A 150 11.63 -0.51 -2.90
C GLY A 150 11.46 -1.02 -4.31
N TYR A 151 11.47 -2.34 -4.43
CA TYR A 151 11.18 -3.03 -5.69
C TYR A 151 10.33 -4.27 -5.41
N GLY A 152 9.65 -4.74 -6.43
CA GLY A 152 8.79 -5.90 -6.32
C GLY A 152 8.60 -6.63 -7.64
N PHE A 153 7.96 -7.78 -7.51
CA PHE A 153 7.54 -8.64 -8.63
C PHE A 153 6.06 -8.93 -8.49
N LEU A 154 5.40 -8.99 -9.63
CA LEU A 154 3.98 -9.19 -9.76
C LEU A 154 3.76 -10.36 -10.72
N ALA A 155 2.82 -11.23 -10.41
CA ALA A 155 2.36 -12.27 -11.31
C ALA A 155 0.86 -12.50 -11.09
N GLY A 156 0.14 -12.80 -12.17
CA GLY A 156 -1.29 -13.02 -12.06
C GLY A 156 -1.94 -13.35 -13.39
N ALA A 157 -3.25 -13.24 -13.42
CA ALA A 157 -4.03 -13.43 -14.62
C ALA A 157 -5.19 -12.43 -14.67
N GLN A 158 -5.58 -12.10 -15.89
CA GLN A 158 -6.76 -11.30 -16.19
C GLN A 158 -7.77 -12.17 -16.92
N TYR A 159 -9.04 -11.98 -16.63
CA TYR A 159 -10.16 -12.62 -17.31
C TYR A 159 -11.12 -11.53 -17.81
N ALA A 160 -11.36 -11.49 -19.11
CA ALA A 160 -12.28 -10.53 -19.71
C ALA A 160 -13.73 -10.90 -19.33
N LEU A 161 -14.38 -10.03 -18.55
CA LEU A 161 -15.80 -10.21 -18.17
C LEU A 161 -16.73 -9.68 -19.26
N VAL A 162 -16.42 -8.48 -19.75
CA VAL A 162 -17.10 -7.82 -20.87
C VAL A 162 -16.07 -6.98 -21.64
N LYS A 163 -16.47 -6.37 -22.76
CA LYS A 163 -15.56 -5.70 -23.72
C LYS A 163 -14.49 -4.81 -23.06
N ASN A 164 -14.84 -4.05 -22.03
CA ASN A 164 -13.95 -3.07 -21.41
C ASN A 164 -13.64 -3.37 -19.93
N VAL A 165 -14.16 -4.48 -19.38
CA VAL A 165 -13.99 -4.82 -17.97
C VAL A 165 -13.35 -6.18 -17.83
N SER A 166 -12.28 -6.24 -17.09
CA SER A 166 -11.57 -7.48 -16.77
C SER A 166 -11.48 -7.68 -15.25
N LEU A 167 -11.67 -8.93 -14.84
CA LEU A 167 -11.29 -9.40 -13.51
C LEU A 167 -9.79 -9.60 -13.48
N ASN A 168 -9.12 -9.10 -12.47
CA ASN A 168 -7.70 -9.28 -12.23
C ASN A 168 -7.48 -10.07 -10.95
N ALA A 169 -6.62 -11.10 -10.99
CA ALA A 169 -6.18 -11.82 -9.81
C ALA A 169 -4.67 -12.00 -9.86
N GLY A 170 -3.98 -11.75 -8.75
CA GLY A 170 -2.53 -11.81 -8.77
C GLY A 170 -1.92 -11.95 -7.38
N ILE A 171 -0.64 -12.27 -7.40
CA ILE A 171 0.25 -12.29 -6.25
C ILE A 171 1.35 -11.28 -6.44
N GLU A 172 1.86 -10.77 -5.34
CA GLU A 172 2.94 -9.81 -5.35
C GLU A 172 3.96 -10.08 -4.25
N TYR A 173 5.19 -9.81 -4.56
CA TYR A 173 6.29 -9.69 -3.62
C TYR A 173 6.90 -8.31 -3.75
N ASN A 174 7.02 -7.59 -2.64
CA ASN A 174 7.69 -6.30 -2.60
C ASN A 174 8.71 -6.25 -1.47
N ARG A 175 9.92 -5.81 -1.81
CA ARG A 175 10.91 -5.37 -0.83
C ARG A 175 10.73 -3.88 -0.63
N LEU A 176 10.10 -3.50 0.49
CA LEU A 176 9.68 -2.13 0.76
C LEU A 176 10.83 -1.21 1.21
N GLY A 177 11.97 -1.80 1.60
CA GLY A 177 13.15 -1.06 2.03
C GLY A 177 13.83 -1.68 3.25
N LYS A 178 14.73 -0.90 3.84
CA LYS A 178 15.47 -1.25 5.05
C LYS A 178 15.37 -0.09 6.05
N ILE A 179 14.96 -0.39 7.29
CA ILE A 179 14.91 0.57 8.39
C ILE A 179 15.75 0.01 9.54
N ASP A 180 16.71 0.76 10.04
CA ASP A 180 17.62 0.41 11.14
C ASP A 180 18.26 -1.00 10.99
N GLY A 181 18.65 -1.33 9.75
CA GLY A 181 19.24 -2.63 9.45
C GLY A 181 18.22 -3.70 9.07
N VAL A 182 16.97 -3.60 9.47
CA VAL A 182 15.89 -4.56 9.25
C VAL A 182 15.29 -4.43 7.85
N LYS A 183 15.22 -5.54 7.13
CA LYS A 183 14.60 -5.64 5.80
C LYS A 183 13.09 -5.80 5.96
N ILE A 184 12.33 -4.99 5.23
CA ILE A 184 10.86 -5.05 5.25
C ILE A 184 10.40 -5.64 3.92
N ASN A 185 9.81 -6.84 3.99
CA ASN A 185 9.26 -7.53 2.84
C ASN A 185 7.73 -7.60 2.96
N GLN A 186 7.06 -7.51 1.82
CA GLN A 186 5.62 -7.69 1.71
C GLN A 186 5.34 -8.81 0.70
N TYR A 187 4.45 -9.68 1.09
CA TYR A 187 3.86 -10.73 0.26
C TYR A 187 2.36 -10.51 0.22
N GLY A 188 1.75 -10.55 -0.95
CA GLY A 188 0.32 -10.30 -1.06
C GLY A 188 -0.34 -11.13 -2.14
N ALA A 189 -1.64 -11.34 -1.95
CA ALA A 189 -2.55 -11.76 -3.01
C ALA A 189 -3.60 -10.67 -3.16
N LYS A 190 -4.05 -10.43 -4.39
CA LYS A 190 -5.02 -9.39 -4.70
C LYS A 190 -5.99 -9.84 -5.79
N VAL A 191 -7.20 -9.33 -5.71
CA VAL A 191 -8.23 -9.48 -6.73
C VAL A 191 -8.86 -8.11 -6.96
N GLY A 192 -9.20 -7.81 -8.19
CA GLY A 192 -9.75 -6.50 -8.53
C GLY A 192 -10.40 -6.46 -9.90
N LEU A 193 -10.88 -5.27 -10.23
CA LEU A 193 -11.47 -4.97 -11.51
C LEU A 193 -10.62 -3.94 -12.24
N ARG A 194 -10.47 -4.14 -13.53
CA ARG A 194 -9.82 -3.24 -14.44
C ARG A 194 -10.82 -2.80 -15.49
N TYR A 195 -10.83 -1.51 -15.79
CA TYR A 195 -11.59 -0.89 -16.86
C TYR A 195 -10.62 -0.32 -17.91
N ASP A 196 -10.72 -0.78 -19.14
CA ASP A 196 -9.98 -0.30 -20.31
C ASP A 196 -10.85 0.72 -21.08
N PHE A 197 -10.29 1.89 -21.43
CA PHE A 197 -11.03 2.97 -22.11
C PHE A 197 -11.04 2.81 -23.63
#